data_3a87dd9b4ad311df4dcd277b7b9826ea
#
_entry.id   3a87dd9b4ad311df4dcd277b7b9826ea
#
_cell.length_a   1.000
_cell.length_b   1.000
_cell.length_c   1.000
_cell.angle_alpha   90.00
_cell.angle_beta   90.00
_cell.angle_gamma   90.00
#
_symmetry.space_group_name_H-M   'P 1'
#
loop_
_entity.id
_entity.type
_entity.pdbx_description
1 polymer ?
#
loop_
_entity_poly.entity_id
_entity_poly.type
_entity_poly.pdbx_seq_one_letter_code
_entity_poly.pdbx_strand_id
1 'polypeptide(L)'
;MLTLKRLFRHLIKLNKGFERSHLTQLNDISRGERVVKSAILQFYSANRNIGNYTPVLGIHQMLDQELDVWNIHKSPVDWEFVHKNYIQVIVGGAGLLHSVFEKFWVDLDKNCKLPITIWGIGVCLPDNDSVKGVPKAVVQSVFAKAKLANVRDELTRDFYQLDPKISITACPTLVYIANTFKVEDKKKYEKKILHSSHVDLEPTSTTPEIKKIIES
;
A
#
# COMPACT_ATOMS: atom_id res chain seq x y z
N MET A 1 -2.05 -19.44 35.24
CA MET A 1 -2.41 -19.68 33.80
C MET A 1 -2.93 -18.38 33.22
N LEU A 2 -2.08 -17.64 32.51
CA LEU A 2 -2.50 -16.42 31.76
C LEU A 2 -3.41 -16.87 30.64
N THR A 3 -4.68 -16.51 30.71
CA THR A 3 -5.64 -16.91 29.68
C THR A 3 -5.23 -16.38 28.31
N LEU A 4 -5.40 -17.19 27.27
CA LEU A 4 -5.14 -16.84 25.84
C LEU A 4 -5.65 -15.44 25.47
N LYS A 5 -6.80 -15.04 26.07
CA LYS A 5 -7.38 -13.68 25.94
C LYS A 5 -6.46 -12.56 26.44
N ARG A 6 -5.61 -12.82 27.45
CA ARG A 6 -4.68 -11.81 27.98
C ARG A 6 -3.45 -11.67 27.12
N LEU A 7 -2.99 -12.78 26.53
CA LEU A 7 -1.91 -12.80 25.52
C LEU A 7 -2.34 -12.08 24.25
N PHE A 8 -3.55 -12.37 23.75
CA PHE A 8 -4.13 -11.70 22.58
C PHE A 8 -4.30 -10.18 22.80
N ARG A 9 -4.76 -9.75 24.00
CA ARG A 9 -4.86 -8.33 24.34
C ARG A 9 -3.48 -7.66 24.43
N HIS A 10 -2.46 -8.40 24.84
CA HIS A 10 -1.09 -7.87 24.90
C HIS A 10 -0.48 -7.72 23.52
N LEU A 11 -0.68 -8.70 22.63
CA LEU A 11 -0.29 -8.64 21.23
C LEU A 11 -1.02 -7.53 20.46
N ILE A 12 -2.32 -7.33 20.72
CA ILE A 12 -3.09 -6.21 20.15
C ILE A 12 -2.58 -4.85 20.66
N LYS A 13 -2.15 -4.75 21.93
CA LYS A 13 -1.55 -3.53 22.47
C LYS A 13 -0.17 -3.24 21.89
N LEU A 14 0.65 -4.26 21.68
CA LEU A 14 1.96 -4.16 21.04
C LEU A 14 1.80 -3.72 19.57
N ASN A 15 0.82 -4.32 18.86
CA ASN A 15 0.51 -3.94 17.49
C ASN A 15 0.00 -2.50 17.37
N LYS A 16 -0.86 -2.06 18.32
CA LYS A 16 -1.31 -0.66 18.40
C LYS A 16 -0.18 0.32 18.72
N GLY A 17 0.82 -0.09 19.48
CA GLY A 17 2.02 0.70 19.77
C GLY A 17 2.88 0.86 18.52
N PHE A 18 3.06 -0.21 17.74
CA PHE A 18 3.80 -0.20 16.50
C PHE A 18 3.10 0.67 15.44
N GLU A 19 1.78 0.53 15.24
CA GLU A 19 0.99 1.38 14.34
C GLU A 19 1.09 2.86 14.72
N ARG A 20 1.05 3.20 15.99
CA ARG A 20 1.15 4.60 16.44
C ARG A 20 2.51 5.20 16.15
N SER A 21 3.60 4.46 16.38
CA SER A 21 4.96 4.96 16.14
C SER A 21 5.23 5.21 14.65
N HIS A 22 4.70 4.37 13.76
CA HIS A 22 4.88 4.56 12.32
C HIS A 22 3.90 5.57 11.71
N LEU A 23 2.65 5.61 12.18
CA LEU A 23 1.65 6.59 11.73
C LEU A 23 2.01 8.02 12.13
N THR A 24 2.80 8.22 13.19
CA THR A 24 3.30 9.55 13.58
C THR A 24 4.38 10.09 12.64
N GLN A 25 4.93 9.26 11.76
CA GLN A 25 5.91 9.68 10.75
C GLN A 25 5.28 10.17 9.44
N LEU A 26 3.99 9.92 9.24
CA LEU A 26 3.27 10.41 8.06
C LEU A 26 2.43 11.65 8.41
N ASN A 27 2.55 12.68 7.57
CA ASN A 27 1.75 13.89 7.67
C ASN A 27 0.34 13.64 7.09
N ASP A 28 -0.46 12.85 7.80
CA ASP A 28 -1.81 12.47 7.40
C ASP A 28 -2.79 13.64 7.63
N ILE A 29 -3.17 14.27 6.54
CA ILE A 29 -4.07 15.43 6.52
C ILE A 29 -5.53 15.06 6.27
N SER A 30 -5.89 13.78 6.24
CA SER A 30 -7.28 13.35 6.04
C SER A 30 -8.25 13.85 7.13
N ARG A 31 -7.74 14.52 8.15
CA ARG A 31 -8.50 15.21 9.20
C ARG A 31 -8.52 16.75 9.06
N GLY A 32 -7.97 17.32 7.97
CA GLY A 32 -8.14 18.73 7.60
C GLY A 32 -7.01 19.68 7.97
N GLU A 33 -5.93 19.25 8.63
CA GLU A 33 -4.81 20.14 8.97
C GLU A 33 -3.54 19.76 8.19
N ARG A 34 -2.94 20.74 7.51
CA ARG A 34 -1.65 20.59 6.84
C ARG A 34 -0.52 20.78 7.83
N VAL A 35 0.32 19.76 7.95
CA VAL A 35 1.53 19.79 8.79
C VAL A 35 2.76 20.15 7.96
N VAL A 36 2.91 19.57 6.78
CA VAL A 36 3.98 19.88 5.82
C VAL A 36 3.40 20.74 4.71
N LYS A 37 4.15 21.76 4.26
CA LYS A 37 3.75 22.58 3.12
C LYS A 37 4.20 21.96 1.80
N SER A 38 3.96 20.66 1.61
CA SER A 38 4.24 20.02 0.34
C SER A 38 3.31 20.54 -0.75
N ALA A 39 3.84 20.73 -1.95
CA ALA A 39 3.04 21.03 -3.14
C ALA A 39 2.40 19.75 -3.73
N ILE A 40 2.76 18.57 -3.26
CA ILE A 40 2.31 17.27 -3.72
C ILE A 40 1.55 16.58 -2.59
N LEU A 41 0.39 16.00 -2.92
CA LEU A 41 -0.38 15.16 -2.01
C LEU A 41 -0.25 13.70 -2.44
N GLN A 42 0.04 12.81 -1.49
CA GLN A 42 0.04 11.36 -1.76
C GLN A 42 -1.18 10.69 -1.15
N PHE A 43 -1.95 10.00 -1.99
CA PHE A 43 -3.00 9.10 -1.53
C PHE A 43 -2.43 7.75 -1.13
N TYR A 44 -2.84 7.25 0.02
CA TYR A 44 -2.41 5.96 0.54
C TYR A 44 -3.52 5.25 1.31
N SER A 45 -3.32 3.99 1.59
CA SER A 45 -4.21 3.21 2.41
C SER A 45 -3.41 2.62 3.57
N ALA A 46 -3.78 2.96 4.80
CA ALA A 46 -3.22 2.31 5.97
C ALA A 46 -4.35 1.91 6.93
N ASN A 47 -4.80 0.69 6.78
CA ASN A 47 -5.69 0.04 7.73
C ASN A 47 -4.98 -1.19 8.29
N ARG A 48 -4.06 -0.97 9.25
CA ARG A 48 -3.27 -2.03 9.92
C ARG A 48 -2.42 -2.92 9.00
N ASN A 49 -2.10 -2.44 7.82
CA ASN A 49 -1.32 -3.17 6.84
C ASN A 49 -0.03 -2.42 6.53
N ILE A 50 1.10 -2.97 7.01
CA ILE A 50 2.42 -2.39 6.79
C ILE A 50 2.78 -2.33 5.30
N GLY A 51 2.30 -3.29 4.49
CA GLY A 51 2.49 -3.33 3.05
C GLY A 51 1.83 -2.17 2.30
N ASN A 52 0.86 -1.49 2.93
CA ASN A 52 0.27 -0.27 2.38
C ASN A 52 0.96 1.00 2.88
N TYR A 53 1.73 0.89 3.95
CA TYR A 53 2.42 2.00 4.60
C TYR A 53 3.85 2.20 4.08
N THR A 54 4.62 1.13 3.97
CA THR A 54 6.03 1.18 3.55
C THR A 54 6.24 1.74 2.14
N PRO A 55 5.33 1.55 1.16
CA PRO A 55 5.46 2.22 -0.14
C PRO A 55 5.44 3.74 -0.05
N VAL A 56 4.70 4.30 0.92
CA VAL A 56 4.65 5.76 1.14
C VAL A 56 6.03 6.26 1.54
N LEU A 57 6.65 5.61 2.51
CA LEU A 57 8.00 5.94 2.97
C LEU A 57 9.03 5.80 1.84
N GLY A 58 8.89 4.76 1.01
CA GLY A 58 9.76 4.57 -0.15
C GLY A 58 9.63 5.69 -1.18
N ILE A 59 8.42 6.18 -1.44
CA ILE A 59 8.18 7.32 -2.34
C ILE A 59 8.79 8.59 -1.75
N HIS A 60 8.60 8.86 -0.45
CA HIS A 60 9.21 10.00 0.22
C HIS A 60 10.74 9.98 0.12
N GLN A 61 11.35 8.81 0.31
CA GLN A 61 12.80 8.64 0.17
C GLN A 61 13.28 8.84 -1.28
N MET A 62 12.54 8.37 -2.28
CA MET A 62 12.88 8.57 -3.69
C MET A 62 12.79 10.03 -4.12
N LEU A 63 11.85 10.78 -3.55
CA LEU A 63 11.68 12.20 -3.83
C LEU A 63 12.56 13.09 -2.96
N ASP A 64 13.25 12.52 -1.97
CA ASP A 64 13.99 13.23 -0.92
C ASP A 64 13.13 14.36 -0.29
N GLN A 65 11.87 14.05 -0.06
CA GLN A 65 10.87 15.00 0.42
C GLN A 65 9.80 14.31 1.25
N GLU A 66 9.44 14.93 2.37
CA GLU A 66 8.21 14.58 3.08
C GLU A 66 7.00 15.18 2.34
N LEU A 67 5.96 14.36 2.19
CA LEU A 67 4.71 14.77 1.56
C LEU A 67 3.59 14.79 2.60
N ASP A 68 2.61 15.66 2.34
CA ASP A 68 1.29 15.48 2.93
C ASP A 68 0.66 14.21 2.36
N VAL A 69 -0.01 13.44 3.21
CA VAL A 69 -0.66 12.20 2.78
C VAL A 69 -2.14 12.19 3.15
N TRP A 70 -2.95 11.55 2.32
CA TRP A 70 -4.38 11.37 2.57
C TRP A 70 -4.72 9.90 2.65
N ASN A 71 -5.22 9.47 3.81
CA ASN A 71 -5.65 8.09 4.00
C ASN A 71 -7.05 7.87 3.43
N ILE A 72 -7.12 7.17 2.31
CA ILE A 72 -8.37 6.92 1.58
C ILE A 72 -9.38 6.03 2.32
N HIS A 73 -8.97 5.37 3.41
CA HIS A 73 -9.89 4.62 4.29
C HIS A 73 -10.56 5.50 5.36
N LYS A 74 -9.97 6.64 5.70
CA LYS A 74 -10.44 7.42 6.86
C LYS A 74 -11.53 8.40 6.51
N SER A 75 -11.46 9.00 5.35
CA SER A 75 -12.44 10.01 4.93
C SER A 75 -12.51 10.10 3.40
N PRO A 76 -13.68 10.49 2.85
CA PRO A 76 -13.76 10.93 1.47
C PRO A 76 -12.76 12.06 1.21
N VAL A 77 -12.28 12.15 -0.03
CA VAL A 77 -11.36 13.22 -0.43
C VAL A 77 -12.12 14.54 -0.55
N ASP A 78 -11.62 15.58 0.12
CA ASP A 78 -12.07 16.94 -0.07
C ASP A 78 -11.35 17.54 -1.29
N TRP A 79 -11.96 17.42 -2.47
CA TRP A 79 -11.37 17.87 -3.72
C TRP A 79 -11.21 19.39 -3.82
N GLU A 80 -12.07 20.17 -3.17
CA GLU A 80 -11.91 21.62 -3.12
C GLU A 80 -10.65 21.98 -2.37
N PHE A 81 -10.47 21.40 -1.20
CA PHE A 81 -9.25 21.56 -0.41
C PHE A 81 -8.00 21.09 -1.17
N VAL A 82 -8.09 19.91 -1.84
CA VAL A 82 -6.96 19.36 -2.61
C VAL A 82 -6.57 20.30 -3.75
N HIS A 83 -7.53 20.77 -4.56
CA HIS A 83 -7.25 21.67 -5.68
C HIS A 83 -6.69 23.03 -5.25
N LYS A 84 -7.11 23.53 -4.09
CA LYS A 84 -6.64 24.80 -3.55
C LYS A 84 -5.20 24.72 -3.04
N ASN A 85 -4.78 23.57 -2.53
CA ASN A 85 -3.54 23.45 -1.73
C ASN A 85 -2.41 22.70 -2.43
N TYR A 86 -2.70 21.96 -3.49
CA TYR A 86 -1.71 21.11 -4.17
C TYR A 86 -1.69 21.36 -5.67
N ILE A 87 -0.56 21.03 -6.30
CA ILE A 87 -0.35 21.16 -7.75
C ILE A 87 -0.31 19.79 -8.44
N GLN A 88 -0.18 18.72 -7.67
CA GLN A 88 -0.07 17.35 -8.17
C GLN A 88 -0.51 16.35 -7.10
N VAL A 89 -1.00 15.19 -7.54
CA VAL A 89 -1.30 14.07 -6.66
C VAL A 89 -0.52 12.83 -7.07
N ILE A 90 -0.14 12.01 -6.08
CA ILE A 90 0.47 10.69 -6.28
C ILE A 90 -0.48 9.64 -5.71
N VAL A 91 -0.74 8.59 -6.49
CA VAL A 91 -1.36 7.36 -6.01
C VAL A 91 -0.29 6.29 -6.11
N GLY A 92 0.22 5.82 -4.97
CA GLY A 92 1.42 5.01 -5.05
C GLY A 92 1.54 3.88 -4.06
N GLY A 93 2.12 2.80 -4.58
CA GLY A 93 2.43 1.59 -3.84
C GLY A 93 1.23 0.72 -3.50
N ALA A 94 1.52 -0.45 -2.96
CA ALA A 94 0.55 -1.41 -2.43
C ALA A 94 -0.47 -1.99 -3.44
N GLY A 95 -1.42 -2.76 -2.93
CA GLY A 95 -2.53 -3.35 -3.68
C GLY A 95 -3.76 -2.45 -3.74
N LEU A 96 -3.61 -1.20 -4.18
CA LEU A 96 -4.70 -0.22 -4.16
C LEU A 96 -5.77 -0.44 -5.24
N LEU A 97 -5.61 -1.43 -6.10
CA LEU A 97 -6.59 -1.79 -7.13
C LEU A 97 -7.58 -2.87 -6.64
N HIS A 98 -7.78 -2.99 -5.36
CA HIS A 98 -8.79 -3.85 -4.75
C HIS A 98 -10.16 -3.15 -4.73
N SER A 99 -11.26 -3.92 -4.87
CA SER A 99 -12.64 -3.39 -4.89
C SER A 99 -13.02 -2.53 -3.68
N VAL A 100 -12.40 -2.76 -2.53
CA VAL A 100 -12.60 -1.93 -1.33
C VAL A 100 -12.25 -0.45 -1.58
N PHE A 101 -11.44 -0.16 -2.58
CA PHE A 101 -11.05 1.19 -2.99
C PHE A 101 -11.82 1.72 -4.20
N GLU A 102 -12.81 0.99 -4.72
CA GLU A 102 -13.57 1.39 -5.91
C GLU A 102 -14.09 2.81 -5.80
N LYS A 103 -14.70 3.15 -4.65
CA LYS A 103 -15.24 4.49 -4.42
C LYS A 103 -14.17 5.58 -4.57
N PHE A 104 -12.97 5.35 -4.06
CA PHE A 104 -11.86 6.29 -4.21
C PHE A 104 -11.45 6.44 -5.69
N TRP A 105 -11.34 5.35 -6.42
CA TRP A 105 -10.92 5.39 -7.83
C TRP A 105 -11.96 6.08 -8.71
N VAL A 106 -13.26 5.82 -8.49
CA VAL A 106 -14.35 6.51 -9.18
C VAL A 106 -14.34 8.00 -8.85
N ASP A 107 -14.08 8.35 -7.61
CA ASP A 107 -14.02 9.74 -7.15
C ASP A 107 -12.80 10.45 -7.74
N LEU A 108 -11.63 9.82 -7.74
CA LEU A 108 -10.41 10.30 -8.39
C LEU A 108 -10.63 10.57 -9.88
N ASP A 109 -11.26 9.61 -10.59
CA ASP A 109 -11.53 9.73 -12.02
C ASP A 109 -12.45 10.92 -12.35
N LYS A 110 -13.47 11.15 -11.53
CA LYS A 110 -14.48 12.18 -11.77
C LYS A 110 -14.03 13.57 -11.32
N ASN A 111 -13.34 13.67 -10.21
CA ASN A 111 -13.17 14.93 -9.50
C ASN A 111 -11.73 15.47 -9.52
N CYS A 112 -10.71 14.63 -9.70
CA CYS A 112 -9.33 15.12 -9.73
C CYS A 112 -9.04 15.91 -11.00
N LYS A 113 -8.70 17.18 -10.82
CA LYS A 113 -8.28 18.10 -11.91
C LYS A 113 -6.77 18.35 -11.93
N LEU A 114 -6.03 17.78 -10.96
CA LEU A 114 -4.58 17.93 -10.89
C LEU A 114 -3.88 16.84 -11.70
N PRO A 115 -2.63 17.06 -12.13
CA PRO A 115 -1.79 16.02 -12.67
C PRO A 115 -1.69 14.82 -11.71
N ILE A 116 -1.96 13.63 -12.23
CA ILE A 116 -1.91 12.37 -11.48
C ILE A 116 -0.62 11.64 -11.81
N THR A 117 0.11 11.21 -10.78
CA THR A 117 1.17 10.22 -10.91
C THR A 117 0.72 8.91 -10.25
N ILE A 118 0.78 7.81 -10.98
CA ILE A 118 0.52 6.46 -10.47
C ILE A 118 1.87 5.75 -10.35
N TRP A 119 2.20 5.27 -9.15
CA TRP A 119 3.54 4.75 -8.88
C TRP A 119 3.53 3.40 -8.17
N GLY A 120 3.92 2.35 -8.91
CA GLY A 120 4.17 1.03 -8.35
C GLY A 120 2.97 0.37 -7.67
N ILE A 121 1.76 0.66 -8.11
CA ILE A 121 0.55 0.02 -7.59
C ILE A 121 0.33 -1.34 -8.23
N GLY A 122 -0.46 -2.18 -7.56
CA GLY A 122 -0.80 -3.50 -8.06
C GLY A 122 -2.22 -3.91 -7.74
N VAL A 123 -2.69 -4.89 -8.49
CA VAL A 123 -3.92 -5.60 -8.20
C VAL A 123 -3.71 -6.54 -6.99
N CYS A 124 -4.76 -6.79 -6.26
CA CYS A 124 -4.80 -7.79 -5.21
C CYS A 124 -5.91 -8.78 -5.60
N LEU A 125 -5.51 -9.81 -6.33
CA LEU A 125 -6.39 -10.89 -6.77
C LEU A 125 -6.05 -12.13 -5.96
N PRO A 126 -6.92 -12.67 -5.14
CA PRO A 126 -6.81 -14.05 -4.69
C PRO A 126 -7.18 -15.01 -5.83
N ASP A 127 -6.73 -16.25 -5.71
CA ASP A 127 -6.88 -17.30 -6.71
C ASP A 127 -8.32 -17.75 -6.99
N ASN A 128 -9.31 -17.09 -6.42
CA ASN A 128 -10.71 -17.39 -6.68
C ASN A 128 -11.47 -16.13 -7.10
N ASP A 129 -12.50 -16.30 -7.90
CA ASP A 129 -13.37 -15.27 -8.48
C ASP A 129 -14.06 -14.35 -7.46
N SER A 130 -13.78 -14.51 -6.17
CA SER A 130 -14.43 -13.78 -5.07
C SER A 130 -13.86 -12.39 -4.84
N VAL A 131 -12.65 -12.07 -5.30
CA VAL A 131 -12.10 -10.73 -5.16
C VAL A 131 -12.25 -9.95 -6.44
N LYS A 132 -13.10 -8.98 -6.34
CA LYS A 132 -13.33 -8.01 -7.41
C LYS A 132 -12.29 -6.90 -7.28
N GLY A 133 -11.54 -6.67 -8.35
CA GLY A 133 -10.76 -5.46 -8.52
C GLY A 133 -11.64 -4.22 -8.69
N VAL A 134 -11.04 -3.07 -8.74
CA VAL A 134 -11.70 -1.84 -9.21
C VAL A 134 -12.19 -2.07 -10.64
N PRO A 135 -13.35 -1.52 -11.08
CA PRO A 135 -13.85 -1.69 -12.44
C PRO A 135 -12.81 -1.28 -13.50
N LYS A 136 -12.57 -2.13 -14.49
CA LYS A 136 -11.53 -1.93 -15.52
C LYS A 136 -11.63 -0.57 -16.20
N ALA A 137 -12.82 -0.16 -16.57
CA ALA A 137 -13.05 1.10 -17.25
C ALA A 137 -12.59 2.32 -16.42
N VAL A 138 -12.80 2.27 -15.11
CA VAL A 138 -12.35 3.34 -14.18
C VAL A 138 -10.83 3.38 -14.12
N VAL A 139 -10.18 2.22 -13.95
CA VAL A 139 -8.72 2.14 -13.89
C VAL A 139 -8.10 2.62 -15.20
N GLN A 140 -8.60 2.13 -16.35
CA GLN A 140 -8.14 2.55 -17.67
C GLN A 140 -8.29 4.06 -17.88
N SER A 141 -9.44 4.64 -17.45
CA SER A 141 -9.67 6.08 -17.53
C SER A 141 -8.66 6.88 -16.71
N VAL A 142 -8.41 6.48 -15.46
CA VAL A 142 -7.43 7.17 -14.59
C VAL A 142 -6.02 7.04 -15.14
N PHE A 143 -5.63 5.85 -15.63
CA PHE A 143 -4.30 5.64 -16.21
C PHE A 143 -4.10 6.47 -17.51
N ALA A 144 -5.13 6.60 -18.34
CA ALA A 144 -5.08 7.44 -19.52
C ALA A 144 -4.92 8.94 -19.23
N LYS A 145 -5.43 9.40 -18.08
CA LYS A 145 -5.29 10.79 -17.60
C LYS A 145 -3.98 11.04 -16.85
N ALA A 146 -3.32 9.98 -16.38
CA ALA A 146 -2.13 10.12 -15.57
C ALA A 146 -0.97 10.71 -16.40
N LYS A 147 -0.29 11.70 -15.82
CA LYS A 147 0.92 12.29 -16.41
C LYS A 147 2.08 11.30 -16.43
N LEU A 148 2.19 10.49 -15.38
CA LEU A 148 3.12 9.37 -15.26
C LEU A 148 2.38 8.20 -14.66
N ALA A 149 2.59 7.01 -15.19
CA ALA A 149 2.01 5.81 -14.66
C ALA A 149 2.95 4.61 -14.79
N ASN A 150 3.05 3.85 -13.73
CA ASN A 150 3.65 2.53 -13.74
C ASN A 150 2.93 1.61 -12.76
N VAL A 151 3.06 0.32 -12.99
CA VAL A 151 2.52 -0.74 -12.13
C VAL A 151 3.66 -1.59 -11.59
N ARG A 152 3.41 -2.34 -10.52
CA ARG A 152 4.45 -3.14 -9.86
C ARG A 152 4.70 -4.51 -10.53
N ASP A 153 3.77 -4.98 -11.35
CA ASP A 153 3.82 -6.33 -11.94
C ASP A 153 3.04 -6.41 -13.26
N GLU A 154 3.38 -7.43 -14.06
CA GLU A 154 2.71 -7.73 -15.33
C GLU A 154 1.25 -8.14 -15.13
N LEU A 155 0.97 -8.89 -14.05
CA LEU A 155 -0.38 -9.31 -13.71
C LEU A 155 -1.35 -8.12 -13.66
N THR A 156 -0.92 -7.03 -13.01
CA THR A 156 -1.72 -5.79 -12.92
C THR A 156 -1.97 -5.18 -14.29
N ARG A 157 -0.92 -5.06 -15.11
CA ARG A 157 -1.03 -4.49 -16.47
C ARG A 157 -1.98 -5.31 -17.33
N ASP A 158 -1.81 -6.62 -17.33
CA ASP A 158 -2.57 -7.52 -18.19
C ASP A 158 -4.02 -7.66 -17.72
N PHE A 159 -4.26 -7.78 -16.41
CA PHE A 159 -5.61 -7.85 -15.84
C PHE A 159 -6.45 -6.64 -16.23
N TYR A 160 -5.86 -5.44 -16.14
CA TYR A 160 -6.56 -4.20 -16.49
C TYR A 160 -6.45 -3.85 -17.96
N GLN A 161 -5.75 -4.63 -18.78
CA GLN A 161 -5.53 -4.36 -20.21
C GLN A 161 -5.02 -2.92 -20.43
N LEU A 162 -4.03 -2.52 -19.63
CA LEU A 162 -3.43 -1.20 -19.72
C LEU A 162 -2.53 -1.11 -20.96
N ASP A 163 -2.26 0.13 -21.42
CA ASP A 163 -1.35 0.37 -22.54
C ASP A 163 0.00 -0.36 -22.27
N PRO A 164 0.50 -1.14 -23.24
CA PRO A 164 1.80 -1.81 -23.14
C PRO A 164 2.98 -0.89 -22.82
N LYS A 165 2.84 0.41 -23.09
CA LYS A 165 3.83 1.43 -22.75
C LYS A 165 3.89 1.75 -21.26
N ILE A 166 2.87 1.35 -20.48
CA ILE A 166 2.91 1.49 -19.02
C ILE A 166 4.04 0.62 -18.49
N SER A 167 5.02 1.28 -17.88
CA SER A 167 6.21 0.61 -17.36
C SER A 167 5.89 -0.23 -16.11
N ILE A 168 6.65 -1.30 -15.95
CA ILE A 168 6.61 -2.11 -14.74
C ILE A 168 7.80 -1.69 -13.89
N THR A 169 7.54 -1.36 -12.63
CA THR A 169 8.57 -0.96 -11.67
C THR A 169 8.38 -1.73 -10.37
N ALA A 170 9.47 -1.88 -9.63
CA ALA A 170 9.36 -2.47 -8.30
C ALA A 170 8.45 -1.64 -7.38
N CYS A 171 7.83 -2.31 -6.41
CA CYS A 171 7.08 -1.62 -5.36
C CYS A 171 8.02 -0.67 -4.59
N PRO A 172 7.63 0.58 -4.33
CA PRO A 172 8.44 1.54 -3.57
C PRO A 172 8.88 1.05 -2.19
N THR A 173 8.20 0.06 -1.62
CA THR A 173 8.65 -0.63 -0.39
C THR A 173 10.09 -1.11 -0.47
N LEU A 174 10.56 -1.55 -1.65
CA LEU A 174 11.94 -2.03 -1.80
C LEU A 174 12.96 -0.93 -1.58
N VAL A 175 12.66 0.29 -1.98
CA VAL A 175 13.52 1.46 -1.71
C VAL A 175 13.57 1.73 -0.22
N TYR A 176 12.42 1.72 0.45
CA TYR A 176 12.36 1.89 1.90
C TYR A 176 13.19 0.83 2.63
N ILE A 177 13.05 -0.44 2.25
CA ILE A 177 13.81 -1.54 2.86
C ILE A 177 15.31 -1.34 2.62
N ALA A 178 15.72 -1.08 1.37
CA ALA A 178 17.12 -0.94 1.02
C ALA A 178 17.83 0.22 1.75
N ASN A 179 17.12 1.32 1.97
CA ASN A 179 17.67 2.50 2.63
C ASN A 179 17.61 2.44 4.17
N THR A 180 16.67 1.66 4.71
CA THR A 180 16.42 1.65 6.17
C THR A 180 17.09 0.48 6.87
N PHE A 181 17.19 -0.67 6.20
CA PHE A 181 17.67 -1.90 6.82
C PHE A 181 19.02 -2.32 6.21
N LYS A 182 20.00 -2.59 7.08
CA LYS A 182 21.24 -3.23 6.67
C LYS A 182 20.97 -4.72 6.46
N VAL A 183 21.46 -5.25 5.34
CA VAL A 183 21.47 -6.71 5.13
C VAL A 183 22.47 -7.29 6.12
N GLU A 184 21.98 -7.99 7.14
CA GLU A 184 22.82 -8.72 8.07
C GLU A 184 23.47 -9.94 7.39
N ASP A 185 24.64 -10.36 7.91
CA ASP A 185 25.39 -11.51 7.37
C ASP A 185 24.51 -12.77 7.36
N LYS A 186 24.30 -13.34 6.17
CA LYS A 186 23.44 -14.53 5.94
C LYS A 186 23.85 -15.73 6.78
N LYS A 187 25.14 -15.87 7.14
CA LYS A 187 25.64 -17.00 7.95
C LYS A 187 24.96 -17.15 9.30
N LYS A 188 24.41 -16.07 9.85
CA LYS A 188 23.68 -16.07 11.12
C LYS A 188 22.35 -16.81 11.04
N TYR A 189 21.82 -17.04 9.85
CA TYR A 189 20.46 -17.55 9.62
C TYR A 189 20.38 -18.86 8.81
N GLU A 190 21.51 -19.50 8.54
CA GLU A 190 21.61 -20.69 7.68
C GLU A 190 20.69 -21.86 8.09
N LYS A 191 20.21 -21.89 9.33
CA LYS A 191 19.31 -22.95 9.84
C LYS A 191 17.91 -22.44 10.23
N LYS A 192 17.51 -21.22 9.78
CA LYS A 192 16.20 -20.66 10.10
C LYS A 192 15.30 -20.64 8.89
N ILE A 193 14.09 -21.13 9.06
CA ILE A 193 13.03 -21.06 8.07
C ILE A 193 12.15 -19.85 8.44
N LEU A 194 12.00 -18.89 7.53
CA LEU A 194 10.99 -17.85 7.64
C LEU A 194 9.75 -18.31 6.86
N HIS A 195 8.68 -18.60 7.59
CA HIS A 195 7.37 -18.83 7.00
C HIS A 195 6.54 -17.55 7.07
N SER A 196 6.07 -17.08 5.92
CA SER A 196 5.14 -15.94 5.81
C SER A 196 3.88 -16.42 5.11
N SER A 197 2.73 -16.22 5.76
CA SER A 197 1.43 -16.54 5.19
C SER A 197 0.50 -15.34 5.25
N HIS A 198 -0.49 -15.31 4.35
CA HIS A 198 -1.58 -14.34 4.43
C HIS A 198 -2.61 -14.81 5.45
N VAL A 199 -3.15 -13.90 6.26
CA VAL A 199 -4.11 -14.22 7.32
C VAL A 199 -5.32 -15.01 6.84
N ASP A 200 -5.79 -14.72 5.64
CA ASP A 200 -6.95 -15.40 5.04
C ASP A 200 -6.59 -16.77 4.44
N LEU A 201 -5.30 -17.03 4.17
CA LEU A 201 -4.79 -18.28 3.61
C LEU A 201 -4.15 -19.17 4.67
N GLU A 202 -3.94 -18.67 5.87
CA GLU A 202 -3.27 -19.41 6.94
C GLU A 202 -3.91 -20.79 7.25
N PRO A 203 -5.25 -20.93 7.26
CA PRO A 203 -5.87 -22.22 7.47
C PRO A 203 -5.55 -23.25 6.38
N THR A 204 -5.27 -22.79 5.14
CA THR A 204 -4.97 -23.64 3.98
C THR A 204 -3.49 -23.81 3.72
N SER A 205 -2.65 -22.86 4.14
CA SER A 205 -1.19 -22.90 3.94
C SER A 205 -0.45 -23.71 5.00
N THR A 206 -1.06 -24.00 6.14
CA THR A 206 -0.53 -24.93 7.14
C THR A 206 -0.93 -26.36 6.83
N THR A 207 -0.57 -26.84 5.64
CA THR A 207 -0.75 -28.28 5.34
C THR A 207 0.11 -29.11 6.31
N PRO A 208 -0.31 -30.34 6.64
CA PRO A 208 0.48 -31.24 7.49
C PRO A 208 1.91 -31.42 7.01
N GLU A 209 2.14 -31.30 5.70
CA GLU A 209 3.47 -31.39 5.10
C GLU A 209 4.36 -30.21 5.46
N ILE A 210 3.82 -28.97 5.40
CA ILE A 210 4.58 -27.76 5.78
C ILE A 210 4.91 -27.81 7.27
N LYS A 211 3.98 -28.23 8.13
CA LYS A 211 4.26 -28.42 9.55
C LYS A 211 5.39 -29.43 9.79
N LYS A 212 5.40 -30.57 9.09
CA LYS A 212 6.48 -31.55 9.19
C LYS A 212 7.85 -30.98 8.80
N ILE A 213 7.91 -30.12 7.77
CA ILE A 213 9.16 -29.46 7.35
C ILE A 213 9.64 -28.45 8.40
N ILE A 214 8.74 -27.77 9.10
CA ILE A 214 9.09 -26.77 10.12
C ILE A 214 9.52 -27.44 11.43
N GLU A 215 8.98 -28.64 11.74
CA GLU A 215 9.25 -29.37 12.96
C GLU A 215 10.45 -30.36 12.84
N SER A 216 10.99 -30.58 11.63
CA SER A 216 12.19 -31.38 11.35
C SER A 216 13.47 -30.56 11.41
#